data_b397210a53f21776ed3efa190d0fa380
#
_entry.id   b397210a53f21776ed3efa190d0fa380
#
_cell.length_a   1.000
_cell.length_b   1.000
_cell.length_c   1.000
_cell.angle_alpha   90.00
_cell.angle_beta   90.00
_cell.angle_gamma   90.00
#
_symmetry.space_group_name_H-M   'P 1'
#
loop_
_entity.id
_entity.type
_entity.pdbx_description
1 polymer ?
#
loop_
_entity_poly.entity_id
_entity_poly.type
_entity_poly.pdbx_seq_one_letter_code
_entity_poly.pdbx_strand_id
1 'polypeptide(L)'
;HLLQQLAPAVWLDGDWCWNMAPFVPNEENKAMVMDNIAHLLRNFLNNSTLQNVIFCWVLHEESILQDLLARLGPKDYELHVFTLDVTPEALERRLQKDVEQGLRQPDVIQRSLARLPLYAALGGQHIDVSQISPQEAARQIGRARARGHNGQHHRHSRTNGASRPR
;
A
#
# COMPACT_ATOMS: atom_id res chain seq x y z
N HIS A 1 1.94 13.74 -1.81
CA HIS A 1 3.24 13.82 -2.50
C HIS A 1 3.37 12.78 -3.61
N LEU A 2 3.20 11.47 -3.32
CA LEU A 2 3.34 10.40 -4.32
C LEU A 2 2.34 10.54 -5.47
N LEU A 3 1.09 10.91 -5.18
CA LEU A 3 0.04 11.17 -6.17
C LEU A 3 0.48 12.17 -7.26
N GLN A 4 1.13 13.25 -6.85
CA GLN A 4 1.62 14.28 -7.78
C GLN A 4 2.83 13.81 -8.60
N GLN A 5 3.70 12.97 -8.01
CA GLN A 5 4.87 12.42 -8.70
C GLN A 5 4.51 11.37 -9.76
N LEU A 6 3.41 10.65 -9.56
CA LEU A 6 2.99 9.55 -10.42
C LEU A 6 1.80 9.91 -11.33
N ALA A 7 1.46 11.18 -11.47
CA ALA A 7 0.36 11.62 -12.35
C ALA A 7 0.56 11.13 -13.81
N PRO A 8 -0.50 10.73 -14.53
CA PRO A 8 -1.89 10.66 -14.09
C PRO A 8 -2.15 9.48 -13.14
N ALA A 9 -2.63 9.80 -11.94
CA ALA A 9 -2.77 8.84 -10.86
C ALA A 9 -4.02 9.10 -10.02
N VAL A 10 -4.49 8.08 -9.31
CA VAL A 10 -5.51 8.18 -8.27
C VAL A 10 -4.96 7.62 -6.96
N TRP A 11 -5.43 8.15 -5.84
CA TRP A 11 -5.12 7.66 -4.50
C TRP A 11 -6.39 7.26 -3.77
N LEU A 12 -6.37 6.07 -3.18
CA LEU A 12 -7.38 5.55 -2.27
C LEU A 12 -6.75 5.25 -0.91
N ASP A 13 -7.32 5.82 0.14
CA ASP A 13 -7.07 5.41 1.52
C ASP A 13 -8.17 4.43 1.95
N GLY A 14 -7.79 3.23 2.41
CA GLY A 14 -8.73 2.21 2.85
C GLY A 14 -9.59 2.65 4.03
N ASP A 15 -9.09 3.56 4.87
CA ASP A 15 -9.83 4.10 6.01
C ASP A 15 -11.05 4.94 5.58
N TRP A 16 -11.09 5.47 4.37
CA TRP A 16 -12.26 6.18 3.86
C TRP A 16 -13.50 5.29 3.75
N CYS A 17 -13.31 3.98 3.54
CA CYS A 17 -14.40 3.01 3.51
C CYS A 17 -14.94 2.65 4.90
N TRP A 18 -14.25 3.09 5.97
CA TRP A 18 -14.67 2.94 7.37
C TRP A 18 -15.39 4.15 7.97
N ASN A 19 -15.66 5.18 7.17
CA ASN A 19 -16.30 6.40 7.67
C ASN A 19 -17.79 6.16 8.00
N MET A 20 -18.03 5.56 9.15
CA MET A 20 -19.38 5.22 9.65
C MET A 20 -19.58 5.65 11.11
N ALA A 21 -20.81 5.93 11.47
CA ALA A 21 -21.20 6.29 12.83
C ALA A 21 -22.43 5.45 13.27
N PRO A 22 -22.35 4.65 14.36
CA PRO A 22 -21.15 4.40 15.16
C PRO A 22 -20.12 3.55 14.41
N PHE A 23 -18.83 3.65 14.79
CA PHE A 23 -17.79 2.77 14.28
C PHE A 23 -17.92 1.37 14.88
N VAL A 24 -18.27 0.37 14.07
CA VAL A 24 -18.51 -1.02 14.49
C VAL A 24 -17.71 -1.97 13.61
N PRO A 25 -16.47 -2.38 13.99
CA PRO A 25 -15.63 -3.27 13.21
C PRO A 25 -15.97 -4.76 13.40
N ASN A 26 -17.24 -5.13 13.17
CA ASN A 26 -17.67 -6.53 13.14
C ASN A 26 -17.37 -7.20 11.80
N GLU A 27 -17.58 -8.52 11.68
CA GLU A 27 -17.24 -9.27 10.47
C GLU A 27 -18.07 -8.83 9.25
N GLU A 28 -19.33 -8.47 9.43
CA GLU A 28 -20.19 -7.97 8.35
C GLU A 28 -19.64 -6.66 7.79
N ASN A 29 -19.29 -5.69 8.64
CA ASN A 29 -18.74 -4.41 8.23
C ASN A 29 -17.33 -4.55 7.65
N LYS A 30 -16.51 -5.47 8.16
CA LYS A 30 -15.20 -5.80 7.55
C LYS A 30 -15.37 -6.32 6.12
N ALA A 31 -16.31 -7.26 5.90
CA ALA A 31 -16.59 -7.80 4.58
C ALA A 31 -17.07 -6.69 3.62
N MET A 32 -18.01 -5.85 4.06
CA MET A 32 -18.51 -4.71 3.29
C MET A 32 -17.37 -3.74 2.91
N VAL A 33 -16.49 -3.40 3.86
CA VAL A 33 -15.37 -2.49 3.61
C VAL A 33 -14.39 -3.08 2.59
N MET A 34 -14.07 -4.37 2.71
CA MET A 34 -13.21 -5.06 1.72
C MET A 34 -13.84 -5.06 0.33
N ASP A 35 -15.16 -5.28 0.21
CA ASP A 35 -15.86 -5.23 -1.07
C ASP A 35 -15.87 -3.82 -1.66
N ASN A 36 -16.10 -2.80 -0.85
CA ASN A 36 -16.06 -1.39 -1.27
C ASN A 36 -14.66 -1.01 -1.79
N ILE A 37 -13.60 -1.36 -1.05
CA ILE A 37 -12.21 -1.12 -1.46
C ILE A 37 -11.92 -1.83 -2.80
N ALA A 38 -12.24 -3.11 -2.90
CA ALA A 38 -12.02 -3.88 -4.12
C ALA A 38 -12.80 -3.31 -5.32
N HIS A 39 -14.05 -2.85 -5.10
CA HIS A 39 -14.86 -2.23 -6.14
C HIS A 39 -14.23 -0.92 -6.64
N LEU A 40 -13.83 -0.04 -5.73
CA LEU A 40 -13.16 1.22 -6.08
C LEU A 40 -11.86 0.97 -6.84
N LEU A 41 -11.02 0.06 -6.36
CA LEU A 41 -9.76 -0.27 -7.02
C LEU A 41 -9.99 -0.85 -8.42
N ARG A 42 -10.97 -1.74 -8.61
CA ARG A 42 -11.34 -2.24 -9.95
C ARG A 42 -11.78 -1.14 -10.89
N ASN A 43 -12.56 -0.17 -10.41
CA ASN A 43 -12.99 0.97 -11.23
C ASN A 43 -11.80 1.83 -11.65
N PHE A 44 -10.86 2.10 -10.75
CA PHE A 44 -9.65 2.85 -11.07
C PHE A 44 -8.75 2.11 -12.07
N LEU A 45 -8.53 0.82 -11.85
CA LEU A 45 -7.73 -0.03 -12.76
C LEU A 45 -8.35 -0.18 -14.16
N ASN A 46 -9.67 0.00 -14.29
CA ASN A 46 -10.37 -0.03 -15.58
C ASN A 46 -10.42 1.34 -16.28
N ASN A 47 -10.00 2.39 -15.63
CA ASN A 47 -10.07 3.74 -16.16
C ASN A 47 -8.85 4.03 -17.05
N SER A 48 -9.10 4.25 -18.36
CA SER A 48 -8.05 4.47 -19.36
C SER A 48 -7.27 5.79 -19.19
N THR A 49 -7.78 6.73 -18.39
CA THR A 49 -7.09 8.01 -18.14
C THR A 49 -6.08 7.92 -17.00
N LEU A 50 -6.10 6.84 -16.21
CA LEU A 50 -5.22 6.62 -15.08
C LEU A 50 -4.08 5.67 -15.47
N GLN A 51 -2.87 6.03 -15.14
CA GLN A 51 -1.68 5.20 -15.31
C GLN A 51 -1.21 4.57 -14.00
N ASN A 52 -1.55 5.17 -12.88
CA ASN A 52 -1.14 4.70 -11.57
C ASN A 52 -2.32 4.73 -10.59
N VAL A 53 -2.47 3.64 -9.84
CA VAL A 53 -3.41 3.54 -8.72
C VAL A 53 -2.58 3.36 -7.45
N ILE A 54 -2.72 4.28 -6.51
CA ILE A 54 -2.03 4.26 -5.23
C ILE A 54 -3.04 3.85 -4.18
N PHE A 55 -2.79 2.75 -3.50
CA PHE A 55 -3.60 2.29 -2.39
C PHE A 55 -2.78 2.33 -1.09
N CYS A 56 -3.34 2.90 -0.05
CA CYS A 56 -2.74 2.99 1.27
C CYS A 56 -3.74 2.49 2.32
N TRP A 57 -3.31 1.57 3.17
CA TRP A 57 -4.13 1.06 4.28
C TRP A 57 -3.28 0.37 5.34
N VAL A 58 -3.89 0.04 6.49
CA VAL A 58 -3.27 -0.77 7.55
C VAL A 58 -3.34 -2.24 7.17
N LEU A 59 -2.39 -2.69 6.36
CA LEU A 59 -2.27 -4.08 5.90
C LEU A 59 -1.22 -4.80 6.76
N HIS A 60 -1.53 -5.06 8.03
CA HIS A 60 -0.59 -5.63 9.00
C HIS A 60 -0.52 -7.17 8.97
N GLU A 61 -1.33 -7.80 8.14
CA GLU A 61 -1.34 -9.26 7.89
C GLU A 61 -1.33 -9.53 6.39
N GLU A 62 -0.47 -10.44 5.94
CA GLU A 62 -0.36 -10.83 4.53
C GLU A 62 -1.69 -11.36 3.97
N SER A 63 -2.49 -12.03 4.80
CA SER A 63 -3.82 -12.55 4.44
C SER A 63 -4.79 -11.47 3.95
N ILE A 64 -4.73 -10.27 4.53
CA ILE A 64 -5.58 -9.13 4.12
C ILE A 64 -5.20 -8.67 2.69
N LEU A 65 -3.91 -8.59 2.41
CA LEU A 65 -3.43 -8.25 1.07
C LEU A 65 -3.84 -9.32 0.05
N GLN A 66 -3.67 -10.59 0.38
CA GLN A 66 -4.02 -11.71 -0.50
C GLN A 66 -5.53 -11.78 -0.78
N ASP A 67 -6.40 -11.55 0.23
CA ASP A 67 -7.84 -11.47 0.03
C ASP A 67 -8.22 -10.31 -0.91
N LEU A 68 -7.61 -9.14 -0.71
CA LEU A 68 -7.83 -7.99 -1.58
C LEU A 68 -7.43 -8.29 -3.03
N LEU A 69 -6.25 -8.86 -3.25
CA LEU A 69 -5.77 -9.23 -4.59
C LEU A 69 -6.66 -10.28 -5.25
N ALA A 70 -7.14 -11.27 -4.50
CA ALA A 70 -8.09 -12.27 -4.99
C ALA A 70 -9.40 -11.62 -5.45
N ARG A 71 -9.91 -10.63 -4.71
CA ARG A 71 -11.12 -9.87 -5.08
C ARG A 71 -10.92 -8.98 -6.31
N LEU A 72 -9.71 -8.48 -6.55
CA LEU A 72 -9.40 -7.72 -7.76
C LEU A 72 -9.42 -8.62 -9.00
N GLY A 73 -9.09 -9.89 -8.84
CA GLY A 73 -8.99 -10.86 -9.93
C GLY A 73 -7.78 -10.63 -10.85
N PRO A 74 -7.59 -11.50 -11.85
CA PRO A 74 -6.48 -11.38 -12.78
C PRO A 74 -6.65 -10.15 -13.67
N LYS A 75 -5.62 -9.30 -13.71
CA LYS A 75 -5.56 -8.10 -14.54
C LYS A 75 -4.14 -7.81 -14.99
N ASP A 76 -4.06 -7.11 -16.11
CA ASP A 76 -2.79 -6.64 -16.67
C ASP A 76 -2.35 -5.35 -15.96
N TYR A 77 -1.80 -5.49 -14.75
CA TYR A 77 -1.16 -4.41 -14.00
C TYR A 77 0.11 -4.89 -13.32
N GLU A 78 1.07 -4.01 -13.14
CA GLU A 78 2.27 -4.25 -12.36
C GLU A 78 2.01 -3.86 -10.89
N LEU A 79 2.16 -4.82 -9.97
CA LEU A 79 1.96 -4.61 -8.54
C LEU A 79 3.29 -4.29 -7.85
N HIS A 80 3.34 -3.17 -7.16
CA HIS A 80 4.43 -2.79 -6.27
C HIS A 80 3.93 -2.70 -4.84
N VAL A 81 4.50 -3.48 -3.95
CA VAL A 81 4.17 -3.49 -2.52
C VAL A 81 5.28 -2.82 -1.74
N PHE A 82 4.95 -1.82 -0.94
CA PHE A 82 5.88 -1.09 -0.07
C PHE A 82 5.41 -1.14 1.38
N THR A 83 6.29 -1.56 2.28
CA THR A 83 6.08 -1.47 3.72
C THR A 83 6.87 -0.30 4.27
N LEU A 84 6.20 0.62 4.96
CA LEU A 84 6.84 1.77 5.59
C LEU A 84 7.21 1.39 7.03
N ASP A 85 8.49 1.08 7.24
CA ASP A 85 9.01 0.75 8.56
C ASP A 85 9.25 2.01 9.39
N VAL A 86 9.01 1.89 10.69
CA VAL A 86 9.24 2.98 11.63
C VAL A 86 9.70 2.41 12.97
N THR A 87 10.68 3.07 13.62
CA THR A 87 11.07 2.64 14.96
C THR A 87 9.97 2.95 15.98
N PRO A 88 9.87 2.17 17.09
CA PRO A 88 8.89 2.41 18.14
C PRO A 88 8.91 3.85 18.66
N GLU A 89 10.10 4.41 18.90
CA GLU A 89 10.28 5.76 19.41
C GLU A 89 9.82 6.84 18.41
N ALA A 90 10.07 6.61 17.11
CA ALA A 90 9.62 7.54 16.07
C ALA A 90 8.10 7.49 15.90
N LEU A 91 7.51 6.31 15.98
CA LEU A 91 6.06 6.13 15.92
C LEU A 91 5.38 6.77 17.12
N GLU A 92 5.84 6.45 18.33
CA GLU A 92 5.30 7.01 19.56
C GLU A 92 5.33 8.54 19.55
N ARG A 93 6.46 9.13 19.22
CA ARG A 93 6.61 10.59 19.13
C ARG A 93 5.63 11.23 18.13
N ARG A 94 5.38 10.58 16.98
CA ARG A 94 4.43 11.09 15.98
C ARG A 94 2.99 10.99 16.47
N LEU A 95 2.62 9.86 17.06
CA LEU A 95 1.28 9.63 17.59
C LEU A 95 0.99 10.51 18.80
N GLN A 96 1.98 10.72 19.67
CA GLN A 96 1.87 11.62 20.82
C GLN A 96 1.50 13.04 20.36
N LYS A 97 2.15 13.53 19.30
CA LYS A 97 1.83 14.84 18.73
C LYS A 97 0.39 14.89 18.18
N ASP A 98 -0.08 13.83 17.54
CA ASP A 98 -1.47 13.75 17.05
C ASP A 98 -2.48 13.75 18.21
N VAL A 99 -2.17 13.07 19.30
CA VAL A 99 -2.99 13.04 20.53
C VAL A 99 -3.04 14.44 21.17
N GLU A 100 -1.91 15.10 21.32
CA GLU A 100 -1.82 16.46 21.86
C GLU A 100 -2.61 17.49 21.04
N GLN A 101 -2.71 17.28 19.73
CA GLN A 101 -3.51 18.09 18.81
C GLN A 101 -5.00 17.70 18.79
N GLY A 102 -5.41 16.69 19.57
CA GLY A 102 -6.78 16.19 19.58
C GLY A 102 -7.21 15.44 18.32
N LEU A 103 -6.26 15.06 17.46
CA LEU A 103 -6.53 14.35 16.21
C LEU A 103 -6.76 12.85 16.44
N ARG A 104 -6.24 12.30 17.54
CA ARG A 104 -6.36 10.88 17.90
C ARG A 104 -6.59 10.69 19.40
N GLN A 105 -7.20 9.55 19.74
CA GLN A 105 -7.35 9.15 21.15
C GLN A 105 -6.05 8.54 21.67
N PRO A 106 -5.73 8.66 22.97
CA PRO A 106 -4.47 8.19 23.56
C PRO A 106 -4.19 6.69 23.38
N ASP A 107 -5.23 5.85 23.32
CA ASP A 107 -5.12 4.40 23.13
C ASP A 107 -4.47 4.00 21.81
N VAL A 108 -4.41 4.91 20.81
CA VAL A 108 -3.79 4.66 19.50
C VAL A 108 -2.30 4.32 19.63
N ILE A 109 -1.59 4.90 20.60
CA ILE A 109 -0.16 4.69 20.78
C ILE A 109 0.11 3.22 21.10
N GLN A 110 -0.52 2.69 22.15
CA GLN A 110 -0.35 1.30 22.56
C GLN A 110 -0.76 0.32 21.46
N ARG A 111 -1.91 0.54 20.83
CA ARG A 111 -2.38 -0.31 19.74
C ARG A 111 -1.45 -0.33 18.54
N SER A 112 -0.86 0.81 18.20
CA SER A 112 0.05 0.92 17.05
C SER A 112 1.40 0.27 17.35
N LEU A 113 1.96 0.48 18.54
CA LEU A 113 3.22 -0.16 18.98
C LEU A 113 3.08 -1.69 19.01
N ALA A 114 1.94 -2.22 19.47
CA ALA A 114 1.67 -3.65 19.50
C ALA A 114 1.64 -4.29 18.10
N ARG A 115 1.32 -3.52 17.06
CA ARG A 115 1.28 -4.00 15.67
C ARG A 115 2.62 -3.94 14.94
N LEU A 116 3.59 -3.15 15.41
CA LEU A 116 4.87 -2.97 14.72
C LEU A 116 5.57 -4.29 14.35
N PRO A 117 5.66 -5.30 15.24
CA PRO A 117 6.31 -6.55 14.89
C PRO A 117 5.68 -7.30 13.72
N LEU A 118 4.39 -7.10 13.47
CA LEU A 118 3.66 -7.77 12.37
C LEU A 118 4.15 -7.29 11.00
N TYR A 119 4.56 -6.03 10.89
CA TYR A 119 5.04 -5.45 9.63
C TYR A 119 6.40 -6.01 9.20
N ALA A 120 7.24 -6.44 10.12
CA ALA A 120 8.56 -6.99 9.82
C ALA A 120 8.51 -8.29 8.98
N ALA A 121 7.39 -9.02 9.06
CA ALA A 121 7.19 -10.28 8.34
C ALA A 121 6.49 -10.11 6.99
N LEU A 122 6.02 -8.90 6.65
CA LEU A 122 5.32 -8.65 5.40
C LEU A 122 6.29 -8.70 4.21
N GLY A 123 5.76 -9.15 3.07
CA GLY A 123 6.48 -9.09 1.81
C GLY A 123 6.60 -7.68 1.24
N GLY A 124 7.30 -7.58 0.08
CA GLY A 124 7.48 -6.31 -0.63
C GLY A 124 8.77 -5.60 -0.31
N GLN A 125 8.84 -4.30 -0.64
CA GLN A 125 10.01 -3.45 -0.39
C GLN A 125 9.81 -2.66 0.90
N HIS A 126 10.76 -2.79 1.82
CA HIS A 126 10.75 -2.07 3.09
C HIS A 126 11.47 -0.72 2.96
N ILE A 127 10.86 0.33 3.47
CA ILE A 127 11.42 1.70 3.49
C ILE A 127 11.35 2.23 4.92
N ASP A 128 12.50 2.46 5.53
CA ASP A 128 12.57 3.08 6.86
C ASP A 128 12.21 4.57 6.76
N VAL A 129 11.10 4.93 7.41
CA VAL A 129 10.58 6.30 7.44
C VAL A 129 10.79 6.98 8.80
N SER A 130 11.58 6.39 9.70
CA SER A 130 11.76 6.87 11.08
C SER A 130 12.29 8.30 11.14
N GLN A 131 13.21 8.67 10.23
CA GLN A 131 13.93 9.94 10.25
C GLN A 131 13.72 10.80 9.00
N ILE A 132 12.86 10.37 8.08
CA ILE A 132 12.61 11.09 6.83
C ILE A 132 11.22 11.73 6.81
N SER A 133 11.07 12.77 5.99
CA SER A 133 9.79 13.42 5.76
C SER A 133 8.88 12.57 4.85
N PRO A 134 7.54 12.79 4.88
CA PRO A 134 6.62 12.17 3.93
C PRO A 134 6.99 12.43 2.47
N GLN A 135 7.57 13.56 2.19
CA GLN A 135 8.04 13.96 0.85
C GLN A 135 9.24 13.12 0.39
N GLU A 136 10.18 12.86 1.31
CA GLU A 136 11.32 11.99 1.02
C GLU A 136 10.88 10.53 0.88
N ALA A 137 9.99 10.04 1.73
CA ALA A 137 9.40 8.71 1.60
C ALA A 137 8.75 8.53 0.22
N ALA A 138 7.95 9.49 -0.24
CA ALA A 138 7.35 9.45 -1.57
C ALA A 138 8.39 9.42 -2.70
N ARG A 139 9.50 10.16 -2.56
CA ARG A 139 10.61 10.11 -3.54
C ARG A 139 11.29 8.75 -3.57
N GLN A 140 11.51 8.12 -2.42
CA GLN A 140 12.10 6.79 -2.33
C GLN A 140 11.21 5.73 -2.97
N ILE A 141 9.90 5.76 -2.71
CA ILE A 141 8.91 4.89 -3.35
C ILE A 141 8.96 5.04 -4.88
N GLY A 142 8.93 6.28 -5.38
CA GLY A 142 8.99 6.55 -6.82
C GLY A 142 10.26 5.99 -7.50
N ARG A 143 11.42 6.13 -6.85
CA ARG A 143 12.70 5.58 -7.35
C ARG A 143 12.74 4.05 -7.29
N ALA A 144 12.22 3.45 -6.23
CA ALA A 144 12.21 2.00 -6.06
C ALA A 144 11.30 1.33 -7.11
N ARG A 145 10.12 1.90 -7.37
CA ARG A 145 9.24 1.46 -8.46
C ARG A 145 9.93 1.49 -9.82
N ALA A 146 10.60 2.58 -10.16
CA ALA A 146 11.28 2.73 -11.45
C ALA A 146 12.40 1.68 -11.67
N ARG A 147 13.08 1.24 -10.61
CA ARG A 147 14.10 0.19 -10.67
C ARG A 147 13.49 -1.20 -10.91
N GLY A 148 12.33 -1.49 -10.31
CA GLY A 148 11.60 -2.75 -10.52
C GLY A 148 11.19 -2.93 -11.98
N HIS A 149 10.71 -1.88 -12.61
CA HIS A 149 10.30 -1.88 -14.02
C HIS A 149 11.46 -2.21 -14.97
N ASN A 150 12.65 -1.65 -14.76
CA ASN A 150 13.83 -1.92 -15.60
C ASN A 150 14.39 -3.34 -15.43
N GLY A 151 14.13 -4.03 -14.32
CA GLY A 151 14.59 -5.39 -14.06
C GLY A 151 13.79 -6.47 -14.81
N GLN A 152 12.53 -6.21 -15.14
CA GLN A 152 11.66 -7.18 -15.82
C GLN A 152 11.87 -7.19 -17.34
N HIS A 153 12.20 -6.07 -17.98
CA HIS A 153 12.48 -6.02 -19.41
C HIS A 153 13.75 -6.78 -19.82
N HIS A 154 14.71 -7.01 -18.92
CA HIS A 154 15.93 -7.79 -19.22
C HIS A 154 15.75 -9.31 -19.13
N ARG A 155 14.66 -9.83 -18.58
CA ARG A 155 14.41 -11.27 -18.49
C ARG A 155 13.67 -11.87 -19.69
N HIS A 156 12.97 -11.07 -20.50
CA HIS A 156 12.20 -11.57 -21.64
C HIS A 156 12.94 -11.55 -22.99
N SER A 157 14.17 -11.01 -23.07
CA SER A 157 14.92 -10.95 -24.33
C SER A 157 15.96 -12.07 -24.53
N ARG A 158 15.98 -13.12 -23.69
CA ARG A 158 16.98 -14.21 -23.78
C ARG A 158 16.44 -15.61 -24.11
N THR A 159 15.22 -15.75 -24.61
CA THR A 159 14.69 -17.05 -25.07
C THR A 159 14.05 -16.97 -26.45
N ASN A 160 14.80 -16.57 -27.45
CA ASN A 160 14.49 -16.91 -28.84
C ASN A 160 15.80 -16.96 -29.65
N GLY A 161 16.50 -18.06 -29.51
CA GLY A 161 17.64 -18.40 -30.34
C GLY A 161 17.86 -19.90 -30.38
N ALA A 162 17.66 -20.47 -31.58
CA ALA A 162 17.91 -21.85 -32.01
C ALA A 162 16.70 -22.79 -31.83
N SER A 163 16.22 -23.52 -32.84
CA SER A 163 16.89 -24.19 -33.94
C SER A 163 15.85 -24.58 -35.00
N ARG A 164 16.16 -24.36 -36.28
CA ARG A 164 15.56 -25.12 -37.38
C ARG A 164 16.46 -26.35 -37.63
N PRO A 165 15.92 -27.56 -37.76
CA PRO A 165 16.56 -28.63 -38.53
C PRO A 165 15.98 -28.71 -39.94
N ARG A 166 16.80 -29.19 -40.80
CA ARG A 166 16.60 -29.40 -42.25
C ARG A 166 15.46 -30.37 -42.58
#